data_c6867f68cebcb8f21feb14afdb7dcfe4
#
_entry.id   c6867f68cebcb8f21feb14afdb7dcfe4
#
_cell.length_a   1.000
_cell.length_b   1.000
_cell.length_c   1.000
_cell.angle_alpha   90.00
_cell.angle_beta   90.00
_cell.angle_gamma   90.00
#
_symmetry.space_group_name_H-M   'P 1'
#
loop_
_entity.id
_entity.type
_entity.pdbx_description
1 polymer ?
#
loop_
_entity_poly.entity_id
_entity_poly.type
_entity_poly.pdbx_seq_one_letter_code
_entity_poly.pdbx_strand_id
1 'polypeptide(L)'
;MTVETPVELSHAINAKTAMIYLVAGNGSEEGQPLSLGTIVEVAKPAEIPVLVDAAAEDLTIPCIHLEKGADIVAYSGGKAICGPQGAGLVLGDKKILMSAWQASSPHHGPNRDNKIGREEIMGMLAAVEAWVVRDHAAEWQTWLSRLDYITQEVLQIAGVETDIEQPSGLSNHSPTLVISWDPAALHITGEQVAEDFARNKPRIAVGSGDTGGKTCIRITPSQMQPDNEEVVAERIYQILTEARSPQPTQLSAAEVDISGHWDLIVKYFSSTSQHQLYIQQEDNWIEGVHQSDFSSQEIVGTVEGNKVKLRSQVRQPGDSIPFLFSGRVSGDIISGSIFLGEYLTAQFTAKRSTYQKLRKPFAIPGGPPLAT
;
A
#
# COMPACT_ATOMS: atom_id res chain seq x y z
N MET A 1 -15.40 -8.71 -16.39
CA MET A 1 -16.70 -8.50 -15.71
C MET A 1 -16.49 -8.97 -14.28
N THR A 2 -16.86 -8.19 -13.29
CA THR A 2 -16.84 -8.55 -11.87
C THR A 2 -18.24 -9.03 -11.48
N VAL A 3 -18.33 -10.05 -10.66
CA VAL A 3 -19.59 -10.64 -10.16
C VAL A 3 -19.49 -10.79 -8.64
N GLU A 4 -20.62 -10.71 -7.94
CA GLU A 4 -20.67 -10.72 -6.47
C GLU A 4 -21.50 -11.88 -5.91
N THR A 5 -22.28 -12.55 -6.76
CA THR A 5 -23.17 -13.64 -6.35
C THR A 5 -23.04 -14.87 -7.27
N PRO A 6 -23.35 -16.09 -6.78
CA PRO A 6 -23.33 -17.31 -7.59
C PRO A 6 -24.27 -17.23 -8.80
N VAL A 7 -25.41 -16.55 -8.65
CA VAL A 7 -26.40 -16.37 -9.72
C VAL A 7 -25.83 -15.47 -10.83
N GLU A 8 -25.20 -14.37 -10.47
CA GLU A 8 -24.52 -13.49 -11.42
C GLU A 8 -23.38 -14.21 -12.11
N LEU A 9 -22.59 -15.00 -11.37
CA LEU A 9 -21.51 -15.82 -11.94
C LEU A 9 -22.06 -16.79 -12.98
N SER A 10 -23.10 -17.53 -12.65
CA SER A 10 -23.72 -18.47 -13.57
C SER A 10 -24.24 -17.79 -14.86
N HIS A 11 -24.86 -16.62 -14.72
CA HIS A 11 -25.36 -15.85 -15.88
C HIS A 11 -24.25 -15.18 -16.69
N ALA A 12 -23.09 -14.92 -16.11
CA ALA A 12 -21.94 -14.31 -16.78
C ALA A 12 -21.20 -15.31 -17.68
N ILE A 13 -21.26 -16.59 -17.39
CA ILE A 13 -20.60 -17.65 -18.19
C ILE A 13 -21.29 -17.76 -19.55
N ASN A 14 -20.49 -17.69 -20.61
CA ASN A 14 -20.96 -17.81 -21.99
C ASN A 14 -19.82 -18.35 -22.89
N ALA A 15 -20.09 -18.54 -24.19
CA ALA A 15 -19.13 -19.08 -25.14
C ALA A 15 -17.83 -18.26 -25.31
N LYS A 16 -17.74 -17.07 -24.74
CA LYS A 16 -16.53 -16.21 -24.73
C LYS A 16 -15.80 -16.24 -23.39
N THR A 17 -16.31 -16.96 -22.39
CA THR A 17 -15.67 -17.07 -21.08
C THR A 17 -14.48 -18.05 -21.18
N ALA A 18 -13.28 -17.55 -21.05
CA ALA A 18 -12.05 -18.33 -21.13
C ALA A 18 -11.64 -18.94 -19.80
N MET A 19 -11.85 -18.21 -18.69
CA MET A 19 -11.56 -18.65 -17.32
C MET A 19 -12.27 -17.77 -16.31
N ILE A 20 -12.37 -18.23 -15.07
CA ILE A 20 -12.76 -17.46 -13.91
C ILE A 20 -11.49 -17.15 -13.12
N TYR A 21 -11.30 -15.85 -12.79
CA TYR A 21 -10.18 -15.36 -12.00
C TYR A 21 -10.68 -14.97 -10.62
N LEU A 22 -10.06 -15.55 -9.58
CA LEU A 22 -10.37 -15.29 -8.18
C LEU A 22 -9.11 -14.82 -7.46
N VAL A 23 -9.18 -13.68 -6.76
CA VAL A 23 -8.13 -13.26 -5.83
C VAL A 23 -8.40 -13.92 -4.48
N ALA A 24 -7.43 -14.67 -3.98
CA ALA A 24 -7.50 -15.32 -2.66
C ALA A 24 -7.46 -14.26 -1.54
N GLY A 25 -8.19 -14.50 -0.46
CA GLY A 25 -8.30 -13.63 0.70
C GLY A 25 -9.70 -13.70 1.32
N ASN A 26 -9.99 -12.81 2.25
CA ASN A 26 -11.20 -12.85 3.09
C ASN A 26 -12.52 -12.95 2.31
N GLY A 27 -12.58 -12.43 1.08
CA GLY A 27 -13.77 -12.50 0.23
C GLY A 27 -13.99 -13.84 -0.48
N SER A 28 -13.00 -14.74 -0.47
CA SER A 28 -13.02 -16.06 -1.14
C SER A 28 -13.05 -17.25 -0.17
N GLU A 29 -13.11 -16.99 1.13
CA GLU A 29 -13.14 -18.00 2.18
C GLU A 29 -14.49 -18.72 2.26
N GLU A 30 -14.52 -19.84 2.97
CA GLU A 30 -15.78 -20.55 3.23
C GLU A 30 -16.77 -19.66 3.98
N GLY A 31 -18.04 -19.71 3.54
CA GLY A 31 -19.11 -18.86 4.08
C GLY A 31 -19.30 -17.54 3.32
N GLN A 32 -18.40 -17.17 2.43
CA GLN A 32 -18.60 -16.04 1.53
C GLN A 32 -19.45 -16.44 0.32
N PRO A 33 -20.24 -15.52 -0.26
CA PRO A 33 -21.10 -15.81 -1.41
C PRO A 33 -20.38 -16.41 -2.61
N LEU A 34 -19.15 -16.00 -2.87
CA LEU A 34 -18.26 -16.47 -3.92
C LEU A 34 -17.01 -17.12 -3.32
N SER A 35 -17.19 -18.05 -2.37
CA SER A 35 -16.10 -18.93 -1.92
C SER A 35 -15.54 -19.73 -3.09
N LEU A 36 -14.27 -20.15 -3.00
CA LEU A 36 -13.66 -21.00 -4.04
C LEU A 36 -14.52 -22.23 -4.34
N GLY A 37 -15.04 -22.90 -3.30
CA GLY A 37 -15.93 -24.06 -3.48
C GLY A 37 -17.17 -23.73 -4.31
N THR A 38 -17.86 -22.64 -3.99
CA THR A 38 -19.03 -22.16 -4.75
C THR A 38 -18.69 -21.86 -6.20
N ILE A 39 -17.55 -21.19 -6.42
CA ILE A 39 -17.10 -20.85 -7.79
C ILE A 39 -16.81 -22.12 -8.59
N VAL A 40 -16.12 -23.09 -8.01
CA VAL A 40 -15.81 -24.37 -8.65
C VAL A 40 -17.09 -25.16 -9.00
N GLU A 41 -18.09 -25.17 -8.11
CA GLU A 41 -19.39 -25.81 -8.36
C GLU A 41 -20.11 -25.19 -9.57
N VAL A 42 -20.03 -23.89 -9.76
CA VAL A 42 -20.62 -23.18 -10.90
C VAL A 42 -19.80 -23.35 -12.18
N ALA A 43 -18.47 -23.33 -12.08
CA ALA A 43 -17.56 -23.39 -13.22
C ALA A 43 -17.45 -24.79 -13.86
N LYS A 44 -17.43 -25.82 -13.04
CA LYS A 44 -17.16 -27.20 -13.44
C LYS A 44 -18.16 -27.76 -14.48
N PRO A 45 -19.48 -27.56 -14.33
CA PRO A 45 -20.43 -28.01 -15.36
C PRO A 45 -20.29 -27.31 -16.71
N ALA A 46 -19.71 -26.11 -16.71
CA ALA A 46 -19.47 -25.31 -17.92
C ALA A 46 -18.07 -25.56 -18.51
N GLU A 47 -17.26 -26.44 -17.91
CA GLU A 47 -15.88 -26.72 -18.30
C GLU A 47 -14.99 -25.44 -18.35
N ILE A 48 -15.28 -24.45 -17.50
CA ILE A 48 -14.52 -23.20 -17.40
C ILE A 48 -13.46 -23.35 -16.32
N PRO A 49 -12.16 -23.18 -16.63
CA PRO A 49 -11.09 -23.28 -15.64
C PRO A 49 -11.15 -22.14 -14.62
N VAL A 50 -10.77 -22.45 -13.38
CA VAL A 50 -10.69 -21.50 -12.26
C VAL A 50 -9.22 -21.26 -11.94
N LEU A 51 -8.79 -20.00 -12.04
CA LEU A 51 -7.47 -19.52 -11.61
C LEU A 51 -7.61 -18.78 -10.30
N VAL A 52 -6.83 -19.21 -9.30
CA VAL A 52 -6.71 -18.51 -8.00
C VAL A 52 -5.40 -17.72 -7.98
N ASP A 53 -5.52 -16.41 -7.78
CA ASP A 53 -4.40 -15.54 -7.48
C ASP A 53 -4.16 -15.56 -5.96
N ALA A 54 -3.20 -16.36 -5.53
CA ALA A 54 -2.73 -16.49 -4.16
C ALA A 54 -1.42 -15.70 -3.92
N ALA A 55 -1.22 -14.60 -4.64
CA ALA A 55 0.04 -13.87 -4.65
C ALA A 55 0.53 -13.42 -3.27
N ALA A 56 -0.38 -13.16 -2.33
CA ALA A 56 -0.04 -12.72 -0.98
C ALA A 56 -0.08 -13.85 0.07
N GLU A 57 -0.38 -15.08 -0.35
CA GLU A 57 -0.56 -16.21 0.57
C GLU A 57 0.70 -17.04 0.76
N ASP A 58 0.74 -17.72 1.88
CA ASP A 58 1.69 -18.79 2.13
C ASP A 58 1.43 -19.97 1.19
N LEU A 59 2.50 -20.52 0.64
CA LEU A 59 2.42 -21.74 -0.17
C LEU A 59 2.22 -22.95 0.74
N THR A 60 1.04 -23.59 0.64
CA THR A 60 0.74 -24.84 1.36
C THR A 60 1.18 -26.06 0.57
N ILE A 61 1.58 -27.15 1.27
CA ILE A 61 1.99 -28.41 0.67
C ILE A 61 1.22 -29.54 1.35
N PRO A 62 0.23 -30.16 0.66
CA PRO A 62 -0.24 -29.89 -0.70
C PRO A 62 -0.92 -28.52 -0.83
N CYS A 63 -1.04 -28.02 -2.07
CA CYS A 63 -1.65 -26.73 -2.34
C CYS A 63 -3.17 -26.80 -2.08
N ILE A 64 -3.63 -26.10 -1.05
CA ILE A 64 -5.03 -26.13 -0.58
C ILE A 64 -6.04 -25.69 -1.66
N HIS A 65 -5.67 -24.75 -2.52
CA HIS A 65 -6.57 -24.28 -3.57
C HIS A 65 -6.77 -25.30 -4.68
N LEU A 66 -5.71 -26.07 -5.02
CA LEU A 66 -5.84 -27.20 -5.96
C LEU A 66 -6.68 -28.33 -5.36
N GLU A 67 -6.52 -28.61 -4.06
CA GLU A 67 -7.35 -29.59 -3.36
C GLU A 67 -8.83 -29.19 -3.31
N LYS A 68 -9.10 -27.87 -3.21
CA LYS A 68 -10.46 -27.30 -3.27
C LYS A 68 -11.04 -27.20 -4.68
N GLY A 69 -10.29 -27.61 -5.70
CA GLY A 69 -10.77 -27.73 -7.09
C GLY A 69 -10.41 -26.58 -8.02
N ALA A 70 -9.52 -25.69 -7.64
CA ALA A 70 -8.93 -24.74 -8.59
C ALA A 70 -8.12 -25.51 -9.66
N ASP A 71 -8.15 -25.04 -10.90
CA ASP A 71 -7.35 -25.61 -11.99
C ASP A 71 -5.94 -25.04 -12.03
N ILE A 72 -5.77 -23.78 -11.62
CA ILE A 72 -4.50 -23.07 -11.61
C ILE A 72 -4.42 -22.20 -10.35
N VAL A 73 -3.23 -22.12 -9.76
CA VAL A 73 -2.92 -21.25 -8.64
C VAL A 73 -1.63 -20.49 -8.93
N ALA A 74 -1.62 -19.18 -8.71
CA ALA A 74 -0.47 -18.32 -8.93
C ALA A 74 0.01 -17.69 -7.62
N TYR A 75 1.30 -17.77 -7.33
CA TYR A 75 1.98 -17.16 -6.18
C TYR A 75 3.00 -16.13 -6.65
N SER A 76 3.13 -15.02 -5.91
CA SER A 76 4.20 -14.05 -6.14
C SER A 76 5.51 -14.52 -5.51
N GLY A 77 6.60 -14.44 -6.25
CA GLY A 77 7.91 -14.82 -5.74
C GLY A 77 8.43 -13.89 -4.66
N GLY A 78 8.21 -12.60 -4.79
CA GLY A 78 8.73 -11.57 -3.90
C GLY A 78 7.92 -11.29 -2.64
N LYS A 79 7.01 -12.20 -2.25
CA LYS A 79 6.20 -12.10 -1.02
C LYS A 79 6.57 -13.22 -0.05
N ALA A 80 5.61 -14.01 0.43
CA ALA A 80 5.80 -15.07 1.43
C ALA A 80 6.94 -16.04 1.09
N ILE A 81 7.08 -16.43 -0.17
CA ILE A 81 8.12 -17.36 -0.63
C ILE A 81 9.53 -16.76 -0.53
N CYS A 82 9.67 -15.42 -0.43
CA CYS A 82 10.95 -14.69 -0.33
C CYS A 82 11.90 -14.91 -1.52
N GLY A 83 11.33 -15.04 -2.72
CA GLY A 83 12.05 -15.14 -3.99
C GLY A 83 12.15 -13.80 -4.73
N PRO A 84 12.55 -13.82 -6.00
CA PRO A 84 12.68 -12.62 -6.81
C PRO A 84 11.34 -11.90 -7.02
N GLN A 85 11.35 -10.56 -6.97
CA GLN A 85 10.17 -9.72 -7.20
C GLN A 85 9.59 -9.86 -8.61
N GLY A 86 10.44 -10.09 -9.61
CA GLY A 86 10.05 -10.21 -11.02
C GLY A 86 9.56 -11.61 -11.40
N ALA A 87 9.54 -12.58 -10.47
CA ALA A 87 9.14 -13.96 -10.73
C ALA A 87 7.92 -14.37 -9.90
N GLY A 88 7.33 -15.50 -10.26
CA GLY A 88 6.27 -16.14 -9.53
C GLY A 88 6.26 -17.65 -9.75
N LEU A 89 5.39 -18.33 -9.04
CA LEU A 89 5.15 -19.75 -9.17
C LEU A 89 3.71 -19.98 -9.63
N VAL A 90 3.52 -20.79 -10.68
CA VAL A 90 2.19 -21.22 -11.13
C VAL A 90 2.10 -22.71 -11.02
N LEU A 91 1.07 -23.22 -10.36
CA LEU A 91 0.77 -24.63 -10.15
C LEU A 91 -0.57 -24.98 -10.79
N GLY A 92 -0.79 -26.23 -11.20
CA GLY A 92 -2.11 -26.67 -11.62
C GLY A 92 -2.13 -27.60 -12.84
N ASP A 93 -3.21 -27.54 -13.62
CA ASP A 93 -3.43 -28.40 -14.77
C ASP A 93 -2.33 -28.29 -15.82
N LYS A 94 -1.72 -29.42 -16.14
CA LYS A 94 -0.58 -29.48 -17.07
C LYS A 94 -0.89 -28.94 -18.46
N LYS A 95 -2.12 -29.14 -18.98
CA LYS A 95 -2.48 -28.68 -20.33
C LYS A 95 -2.55 -27.16 -20.37
N ILE A 96 -3.13 -26.55 -19.34
CA ILE A 96 -3.23 -25.09 -19.21
C ILE A 96 -1.84 -24.48 -19.01
N LEU A 97 -1.02 -25.07 -18.13
CA LEU A 97 0.36 -24.61 -17.90
C LEU A 97 1.21 -24.72 -19.17
N MET A 98 1.07 -25.80 -19.95
CA MET A 98 1.78 -25.95 -21.24
C MET A 98 1.32 -24.90 -22.26
N SER A 99 0.03 -24.58 -22.29
CA SER A 99 -0.49 -23.52 -23.17
C SER A 99 0.05 -22.14 -22.76
N ALA A 100 0.09 -21.83 -21.46
CA ALA A 100 0.68 -20.60 -20.95
C ALA A 100 2.18 -20.51 -21.28
N TRP A 101 2.93 -21.60 -21.12
CA TRP A 101 4.34 -21.66 -21.46
C TRP A 101 4.58 -21.44 -22.97
N GLN A 102 3.79 -22.07 -23.85
CA GLN A 102 3.88 -21.87 -25.30
C GLN A 102 3.57 -20.43 -25.73
N ALA A 103 2.67 -19.75 -24.99
CA ALA A 103 2.35 -18.33 -25.23
C ALA A 103 3.42 -17.35 -24.71
N SER A 104 4.37 -17.83 -23.92
CA SER A 104 5.39 -17.04 -23.23
C SER A 104 6.79 -17.25 -23.80
N SER A 105 7.77 -16.48 -23.32
CA SER A 105 9.18 -16.71 -23.62
C SER A 105 9.63 -18.14 -23.23
N PRO A 106 10.47 -18.82 -24.04
CA PRO A 106 11.23 -18.32 -25.19
C PRO A 106 10.48 -18.29 -26.52
N HIS A 107 9.21 -18.72 -26.56
CA HIS A 107 8.42 -18.74 -27.78
C HIS A 107 8.01 -17.31 -28.18
N HIS A 108 7.68 -17.13 -29.47
CA HIS A 108 7.21 -15.85 -30.01
C HIS A 108 5.67 -15.77 -29.92
N GLY A 109 5.16 -15.97 -28.69
CA GLY A 109 3.72 -15.87 -28.37
C GLY A 109 3.32 -14.47 -27.88
N PRO A 110 2.02 -14.31 -27.53
CA PRO A 110 1.48 -13.02 -27.06
C PRO A 110 2.18 -12.41 -25.85
N ASN A 111 2.74 -13.26 -24.96
CA ASN A 111 3.43 -12.83 -23.73
C ASN A 111 4.96 -12.85 -23.85
N ARG A 112 5.49 -12.73 -25.08
CA ARG A 112 6.93 -12.75 -25.33
C ARG A 112 7.68 -11.59 -24.66
N ASP A 113 7.04 -10.45 -24.52
CA ASP A 113 7.54 -9.23 -23.88
C ASP A 113 7.58 -9.31 -22.36
N ASN A 114 6.76 -10.16 -21.73
CA ASN A 114 6.76 -10.41 -20.29
C ASN A 114 7.76 -11.51 -19.90
N LYS A 115 8.90 -11.61 -20.59
CA LYS A 115 9.88 -12.65 -20.30
C LYS A 115 10.57 -12.43 -18.94
N ILE A 116 10.79 -13.54 -18.26
CA ILE A 116 11.58 -13.63 -17.03
C ILE A 116 13.00 -14.09 -17.38
N GLY A 117 14.02 -13.48 -16.77
CA GLY A 117 15.41 -13.86 -16.93
C GLY A 117 15.73 -15.20 -16.28
N ARG A 118 16.88 -15.76 -16.61
CA ARG A 118 17.35 -17.02 -16.00
C ARG A 118 17.65 -16.83 -14.52
N GLU A 119 18.12 -15.67 -14.15
CA GLU A 119 18.46 -15.28 -12.79
C GLU A 119 17.24 -15.35 -11.88
N GLU A 120 16.11 -14.81 -12.33
CA GLU A 120 14.86 -14.87 -11.59
C GLU A 120 14.29 -16.28 -11.55
N ILE A 121 14.42 -17.07 -12.63
CA ILE A 121 13.99 -18.47 -12.64
C ILE A 121 14.79 -19.30 -11.62
N MET A 122 16.11 -19.15 -11.61
CA MET A 122 16.98 -19.87 -10.66
C MET A 122 16.77 -19.38 -9.23
N GLY A 123 16.59 -18.08 -9.04
CA GLY A 123 16.25 -17.50 -7.73
C GLY A 123 14.92 -18.00 -7.21
N MET A 124 13.91 -18.12 -8.08
CA MET A 124 12.60 -18.66 -7.71
C MET A 124 12.66 -20.15 -7.36
N LEU A 125 13.43 -20.94 -8.10
CA LEU A 125 13.65 -22.34 -7.79
C LEU A 125 14.28 -22.50 -6.39
N ALA A 126 15.36 -21.77 -6.13
CA ALA A 126 16.02 -21.79 -4.83
C ALA A 126 15.09 -21.35 -3.68
N ALA A 127 14.23 -20.35 -3.92
CA ALA A 127 13.25 -19.89 -2.94
C ALA A 127 12.19 -20.96 -2.64
N VAL A 128 11.69 -21.66 -3.64
CA VAL A 128 10.74 -22.78 -3.45
C VAL A 128 11.41 -23.94 -2.71
N GLU A 129 12.62 -24.30 -3.07
CA GLU A 129 13.39 -25.36 -2.37
C GLU A 129 13.62 -24.98 -0.90
N ALA A 130 13.97 -23.74 -0.63
CA ALA A 130 14.11 -23.22 0.74
C ALA A 130 12.78 -23.23 1.51
N TRP A 131 11.68 -22.85 0.87
CA TRP A 131 10.34 -22.90 1.45
C TRP A 131 9.95 -24.30 1.91
N VAL A 132 10.18 -25.31 1.07
CA VAL A 132 9.83 -26.71 1.35
C VAL A 132 10.56 -27.28 2.58
N VAL A 133 11.79 -26.84 2.84
CA VAL A 133 12.62 -27.31 3.98
C VAL A 133 12.62 -26.37 5.18
N ARG A 134 11.98 -25.19 5.07
CA ARG A 134 11.92 -24.19 6.13
C ARG A 134 11.14 -24.73 7.33
N ASP A 135 11.68 -24.51 8.52
CA ASP A 135 10.93 -24.73 9.76
C ASP A 135 10.02 -23.53 10.04
N HIS A 136 8.82 -23.57 9.46
CA HIS A 136 7.81 -22.52 9.61
C HIS A 136 7.35 -22.34 11.07
N ALA A 137 7.39 -23.43 11.86
CA ALA A 137 7.03 -23.36 13.27
C ALA A 137 8.10 -22.59 14.09
N ALA A 138 9.38 -22.85 13.84
CA ALA A 138 10.47 -22.11 14.47
C ALA A 138 10.50 -20.64 14.02
N GLU A 139 10.21 -20.34 12.76
CA GLU A 139 10.07 -18.99 12.24
C GLU A 139 8.93 -18.23 12.96
N TRP A 140 7.77 -18.87 13.10
CA TRP A 140 6.64 -18.31 13.86
C TRP A 140 6.99 -17.98 15.31
N GLN A 141 7.69 -18.89 15.98
CA GLN A 141 8.16 -18.64 17.36
C GLN A 141 9.15 -17.48 17.43
N THR A 142 10.00 -17.33 16.43
CA THR A 142 10.91 -16.18 16.31
C THR A 142 10.13 -14.88 16.19
N TRP A 143 9.10 -14.85 15.37
CA TRP A 143 8.21 -13.67 15.22
C TRP A 143 7.52 -13.31 16.53
N LEU A 144 6.95 -14.30 17.21
CA LEU A 144 6.31 -14.07 18.52
C LEU A 144 7.31 -13.55 19.55
N SER A 145 8.52 -14.10 19.60
CA SER A 145 9.58 -13.66 20.51
C SER A 145 9.98 -12.19 20.28
N ARG A 146 10.07 -11.75 19.01
CA ARG A 146 10.32 -10.35 18.66
C ARG A 146 9.20 -9.43 19.13
N LEU A 147 7.94 -9.83 18.88
CA LEU A 147 6.79 -9.05 19.33
C LEU A 147 6.68 -9.00 20.85
N ASP A 148 7.02 -10.09 21.54
CA ASP A 148 7.04 -10.14 23.01
C ASP A 148 8.10 -9.17 23.58
N TYR A 149 9.31 -9.15 22.99
CA TYR A 149 10.34 -8.19 23.37
C TYR A 149 9.84 -6.74 23.25
N ILE A 150 9.26 -6.37 22.12
CA ILE A 150 8.70 -5.03 21.92
C ILE A 150 7.59 -4.76 22.94
N THR A 151 6.72 -5.72 23.18
CA THR A 151 5.62 -5.64 24.15
C THR A 151 6.14 -5.33 25.55
N GLN A 152 7.17 -6.05 26.02
CA GLN A 152 7.73 -5.84 27.35
C GLN A 152 8.31 -4.45 27.54
N GLU A 153 8.98 -3.92 26.52
CA GLU A 153 9.55 -2.59 26.56
C GLU A 153 8.48 -1.48 26.53
N VAL A 154 7.46 -1.59 25.69
CA VAL A 154 6.45 -0.53 25.55
C VAL A 154 5.43 -0.53 26.69
N LEU A 155 5.20 -1.65 27.36
CA LEU A 155 4.31 -1.73 28.54
C LEU A 155 4.89 -1.03 29.78
N GLN A 156 6.16 -0.62 29.77
CA GLN A 156 6.72 0.25 30.80
C GLN A 156 6.16 1.68 30.72
N ILE A 157 5.52 2.04 29.62
CA ILE A 157 4.92 3.37 29.40
C ILE A 157 3.50 3.38 29.97
N ALA A 158 3.25 4.29 30.90
CA ALA A 158 1.92 4.41 31.52
C ALA A 158 0.83 4.73 30.48
N GLY A 159 -0.26 3.95 30.48
CA GLY A 159 -1.38 4.14 29.58
C GLY A 159 -1.25 3.51 28.19
N VAL A 160 -0.16 2.78 27.94
CA VAL A 160 0.02 1.98 26.74
C VAL A 160 -0.53 0.56 26.98
N GLU A 161 -1.26 0.04 26.00
CA GLU A 161 -1.78 -1.33 25.98
C GLU A 161 -1.32 -2.02 24.70
N THR A 162 -1.20 -3.35 24.78
CA THR A 162 -0.77 -4.17 23.64
C THR A 162 -1.71 -5.35 23.45
N ASP A 163 -1.86 -5.76 22.18
CA ASP A 163 -2.56 -6.99 21.79
C ASP A 163 -1.86 -7.63 20.60
N ILE A 164 -1.86 -8.95 20.50
CA ILE A 164 -1.30 -9.69 19.35
C ILE A 164 -2.45 -10.31 18.56
N GLU A 165 -2.79 -9.66 17.45
CA GLU A 165 -3.76 -10.17 16.50
C GLU A 165 -3.16 -11.33 15.70
N GLN A 166 -3.91 -12.42 15.61
CA GLN A 166 -3.55 -13.57 14.76
C GLN A 166 -4.10 -13.36 13.35
N PRO A 167 -3.38 -13.79 12.30
CA PRO A 167 -3.89 -13.74 10.94
C PRO A 167 -5.12 -14.64 10.80
N SER A 168 -6.12 -14.18 10.06
CA SER A 168 -7.35 -14.95 9.82
C SER A 168 -7.22 -15.99 8.70
N GLY A 169 -6.23 -15.86 7.82
CA GLY A 169 -6.04 -16.72 6.65
C GLY A 169 -4.58 -16.86 6.24
N LEU A 170 -4.35 -17.25 4.99
CA LEU A 170 -3.01 -17.46 4.45
C LEU A 170 -2.37 -16.18 3.88
N SER A 171 -3.17 -15.17 3.60
CA SER A 171 -2.68 -13.90 3.05
C SER A 171 -1.95 -13.08 4.10
N ASN A 172 -0.72 -12.68 3.80
CA ASN A 172 0.14 -11.93 4.72
C ASN A 172 0.19 -12.58 6.11
N HIS A 173 0.38 -13.89 6.13
CA HIS A 173 0.25 -14.75 7.31
C HIS A 173 1.37 -14.51 8.31
N SER A 174 1.21 -13.48 9.13
CA SER A 174 2.08 -13.16 10.26
C SER A 174 1.28 -12.57 11.41
N PRO A 175 1.69 -12.77 12.68
CA PRO A 175 1.06 -12.09 13.80
C PRO A 175 1.29 -10.59 13.70
N THR A 176 0.37 -9.79 14.25
CA THR A 176 0.48 -8.33 14.26
C THR A 176 0.37 -7.83 15.69
N LEU A 177 1.39 -7.14 16.18
CA LEU A 177 1.35 -6.43 17.44
C LEU A 177 0.63 -5.10 17.25
N VAL A 178 -0.45 -4.91 17.99
CA VAL A 178 -1.19 -3.65 18.11
C VAL A 178 -0.76 -2.98 19.41
N ILE A 179 -0.23 -1.77 19.31
CA ILE A 179 0.14 -0.95 20.46
C ILE A 179 -0.81 0.25 20.47
N SER A 180 -1.59 0.41 21.54
CA SER A 180 -2.65 1.41 21.62
C SER A 180 -2.53 2.27 22.88
N TRP A 181 -3.00 3.51 22.78
CA TRP A 181 -3.01 4.47 23.89
C TRP A 181 -4.09 5.54 23.70
N ASP A 182 -4.39 6.27 24.74
CA ASP A 182 -5.24 7.46 24.66
C ASP A 182 -4.42 8.64 24.08
N PRO A 183 -4.77 9.16 22.90
CA PRO A 183 -4.04 10.28 22.30
C PRO A 183 -4.11 11.57 23.13
N ALA A 184 -5.14 11.73 23.98
CA ALA A 184 -5.24 12.86 24.88
C ALA A 184 -4.25 12.76 26.07
N ALA A 185 -3.90 11.53 26.49
CA ALA A 185 -2.95 11.30 27.57
C ALA A 185 -1.49 11.50 27.13
N LEU A 186 -1.12 10.98 25.95
CA LEU A 186 0.26 11.06 25.42
C LEU A 186 0.47 12.23 24.44
N HIS A 187 -0.58 12.97 24.10
CA HIS A 187 -0.58 14.11 23.18
C HIS A 187 0.02 13.80 21.80
N ILE A 188 -0.13 12.56 21.34
CA ILE A 188 0.30 12.10 20.02
C ILE A 188 -0.63 10.99 19.52
N THR A 189 -0.92 10.99 18.21
CA THR A 189 -1.72 9.94 17.55
C THR A 189 -0.83 8.87 16.92
N GLY A 190 -1.40 7.69 16.63
CA GLY A 190 -0.71 6.64 15.88
C GLY A 190 -0.28 7.07 14.49
N GLU A 191 -1.09 7.89 13.81
CA GLU A 191 -0.72 8.47 12.52
C GLU A 191 0.52 9.36 12.62
N GLN A 192 0.59 10.21 13.66
CA GLN A 192 1.76 11.06 13.92
C GLN A 192 3.02 10.25 14.22
N VAL A 193 2.88 9.14 14.97
CA VAL A 193 4.00 8.21 15.23
C VAL A 193 4.46 7.55 13.93
N ALA A 194 3.55 7.04 13.13
CA ALA A 194 3.87 6.42 11.84
C ALA A 194 4.54 7.41 10.89
N GLU A 195 4.09 8.67 10.86
CA GLU A 195 4.69 9.73 10.06
C GLU A 195 6.11 10.09 10.55
N ASP A 196 6.33 10.19 11.85
CA ASP A 196 7.66 10.43 12.43
C ASP A 196 8.63 9.32 12.09
N PHE A 197 8.21 8.07 12.24
CA PHE A 197 9.00 6.88 11.90
C PHE A 197 9.35 6.80 10.42
N ALA A 198 8.45 7.20 9.54
CA ALA A 198 8.71 7.23 8.11
C ALA A 198 9.69 8.35 7.70
N ARG A 199 9.71 9.47 8.43
CA ARG A 199 10.55 10.64 8.13
C ARG A 199 11.96 10.57 8.72
N ASN A 200 12.09 10.05 9.93
CA ASN A 200 13.32 10.10 10.72
C ASN A 200 14.07 8.77 10.69
N LYS A 201 15.40 8.82 10.92
CA LYS A 201 16.22 7.61 11.03
C LYS A 201 16.30 7.16 12.49
N PRO A 202 16.31 5.81 12.72
CA PRO A 202 16.05 4.75 11.75
C PRO A 202 14.64 4.82 11.22
N ARG A 203 14.45 4.60 9.90
CA ARG A 203 13.12 4.59 9.29
C ARG A 203 12.43 3.26 9.56
N ILE A 204 11.24 3.33 10.10
CA ILE A 204 10.44 2.15 10.46
C ILE A 204 9.07 2.30 9.81
N ALA A 205 8.68 1.32 9.02
CA ALA A 205 7.33 1.27 8.46
C ALA A 205 6.38 0.60 9.45
N VAL A 206 5.37 1.31 9.90
CA VAL A 206 4.31 0.79 10.77
C VAL A 206 2.94 1.17 10.23
N GLY A 207 1.95 0.32 10.45
CA GLY A 207 0.55 0.70 10.24
C GLY A 207 0.08 1.63 11.35
N SER A 208 -0.96 2.42 11.09
CA SER A 208 -1.63 3.25 12.10
C SER A 208 -3.13 3.14 11.96
N GLY A 209 -3.86 3.44 13.03
CA GLY A 209 -5.32 3.40 13.04
C GLY A 209 -5.89 3.68 14.42
N ASP A 210 -7.19 3.39 14.56
CA ASP A 210 -7.91 3.49 15.81
C ASP A 210 -8.46 2.12 16.22
N THR A 211 -8.46 1.85 17.50
CA THR A 211 -9.04 0.63 18.09
C THR A 211 -9.70 0.96 19.44
N GLY A 212 -10.98 0.60 19.62
CA GLY A 212 -11.69 0.80 20.89
C GLY A 212 -11.71 2.23 21.42
N GLY A 213 -11.67 3.25 20.55
CA GLY A 213 -11.63 4.66 20.92
C GLY A 213 -10.22 5.19 21.28
N LYS A 214 -9.20 4.35 21.13
CA LYS A 214 -7.78 4.69 21.28
C LYS A 214 -7.11 4.75 19.92
N THR A 215 -6.03 5.52 19.82
CA THR A 215 -5.16 5.48 18.65
C THR A 215 -4.18 4.30 18.77
N CYS A 216 -3.70 3.78 17.64
CA CYS A 216 -2.76 2.67 17.66
C CYS A 216 -1.73 2.72 16.52
N ILE A 217 -0.66 1.98 16.71
CA ILE A 217 0.25 1.54 15.66
C ILE A 217 0.24 0.01 15.56
N ARG A 218 0.58 -0.51 14.37
CA ARG A 218 0.57 -1.94 14.05
C ARG A 218 1.93 -2.36 13.53
N ILE A 219 2.47 -3.43 14.07
CA ILE A 219 3.79 -3.95 13.75
C ILE A 219 3.68 -5.41 13.34
N THR A 220 4.20 -5.74 12.15
CA THR A 220 4.34 -7.11 11.65
C THR A 220 5.81 -7.50 11.67
N PRO A 221 6.18 -8.68 12.20
CA PRO A 221 7.58 -9.07 12.39
C PRO A 221 8.22 -9.75 11.18
N SER A 222 7.43 -10.10 10.14
CA SER A 222 7.86 -10.96 9.03
C SER A 222 9.04 -10.42 8.21
N GLN A 223 9.24 -9.10 8.20
CA GLN A 223 10.35 -8.45 7.50
C GLN A 223 11.50 -8.02 8.42
N MET A 224 11.37 -8.25 9.73
CA MET A 224 12.41 -7.88 10.69
C MET A 224 13.65 -8.76 10.55
N GLN A 225 14.81 -8.13 10.52
CA GLN A 225 16.09 -8.80 10.64
C GLN A 225 16.45 -8.98 12.14
N PRO A 226 17.44 -9.83 12.49
CA PRO A 226 17.92 -9.93 13.85
C PRO A 226 18.23 -8.54 14.45
N ASP A 227 17.88 -8.35 15.71
CA ASP A 227 18.08 -7.12 16.50
C ASP A 227 17.20 -5.92 16.06
N ASN A 228 16.32 -6.08 15.07
CA ASN A 228 15.40 -5.01 14.70
C ASN A 228 14.33 -4.76 15.77
N GLU A 229 13.95 -5.77 16.53
CA GLU A 229 13.02 -5.65 17.66
C GLU A 229 13.52 -4.67 18.71
N GLU A 230 14.83 -4.62 18.99
CA GLU A 230 15.43 -3.67 19.91
C GLU A 230 15.32 -2.24 19.40
N VAL A 231 15.66 -2.03 18.11
CA VAL A 231 15.59 -0.72 17.46
C VAL A 231 14.14 -0.20 17.42
N VAL A 232 13.19 -1.09 17.13
CA VAL A 232 11.75 -0.74 17.06
C VAL A 232 11.25 -0.38 18.46
N ALA A 233 11.53 -1.20 19.47
CA ALA A 233 11.10 -0.98 20.83
C ALA A 233 11.66 0.33 21.40
N GLU A 234 12.97 0.55 21.25
CA GLU A 234 13.62 1.79 21.70
C GLU A 234 12.99 3.02 21.04
N ARG A 235 12.74 2.95 19.74
CA ARG A 235 12.20 4.09 19.01
C ARG A 235 10.75 4.39 19.40
N ILE A 236 9.94 3.37 19.66
CA ILE A 236 8.57 3.54 20.19
C ILE A 236 8.63 4.15 21.58
N TYR A 237 9.48 3.61 22.44
CA TYR A 237 9.65 4.11 23.81
C TYR A 237 10.03 5.59 23.82
N GLN A 238 11.02 5.98 23.02
CA GLN A 238 11.47 7.36 22.91
C GLN A 238 10.33 8.31 22.48
N ILE A 239 9.62 7.95 21.41
CA ILE A 239 8.58 8.83 20.85
C ILE A 239 7.37 8.93 21.79
N LEU A 240 6.96 7.85 22.45
CA LEU A 240 5.80 7.89 23.34
C LEU A 240 6.10 8.52 24.71
N THR A 241 7.36 8.51 25.17
CA THR A 241 7.76 9.14 26.44
C THR A 241 8.22 10.58 26.29
N GLU A 242 8.39 11.08 25.07
CA GLU A 242 8.74 12.47 24.83
C GLU A 242 7.68 13.41 25.40
N ALA A 243 8.12 14.38 26.24
CA ALA A 243 7.22 15.35 26.83
C ALA A 243 6.60 16.26 25.77
N ARG A 244 5.28 16.20 25.66
CA ARG A 244 4.50 17.06 24.73
C ARG A 244 3.48 17.88 25.48
N SER A 245 3.27 19.10 25.02
CA SER A 245 2.13 19.91 25.46
C SER A 245 0.86 19.41 24.78
N PRO A 246 -0.29 19.52 25.45
CA PRO A 246 -1.59 19.26 24.82
C PRO A 246 -1.68 20.00 23.49
N GLN A 247 -2.14 19.29 22.46
CA GLN A 247 -2.38 19.93 21.18
C GLN A 247 -3.54 20.92 21.35
N PRO A 248 -3.42 22.17 20.84
CA PRO A 248 -4.51 23.12 20.92
C PRO A 248 -5.72 22.56 20.20
N THR A 249 -6.87 22.59 20.87
CA THR A 249 -8.16 22.17 20.29
C THR A 249 -8.70 23.13 19.25
N GLN A 250 -8.12 24.35 19.18
CA GLN A 250 -8.46 25.37 18.20
C GLN A 250 -7.19 25.83 17.51
N LEU A 251 -7.27 25.99 16.19
CA LEU A 251 -6.20 26.55 15.40
C LEU A 251 -6.06 28.05 15.73
N SER A 252 -4.83 28.56 15.76
CA SER A 252 -4.60 29.99 15.78
C SER A 252 -5.17 30.62 14.50
N ALA A 253 -5.80 31.78 14.62
CA ALA A 253 -6.40 32.46 13.47
C ALA A 253 -5.40 32.60 12.31
N ALA A 254 -5.87 32.40 11.09
CA ALA A 254 -5.08 32.65 9.90
C ALA A 254 -4.74 34.16 9.81
N GLU A 255 -3.46 34.48 9.61
CA GLU A 255 -2.98 35.83 9.39
C GLU A 255 -2.98 36.24 7.91
N VAL A 256 -3.19 35.25 7.04
CA VAL A 256 -3.08 35.40 5.59
C VAL A 256 -4.21 34.67 4.88
N ASP A 257 -4.64 35.25 3.77
CA ASP A 257 -5.54 34.57 2.81
C ASP A 257 -4.73 34.06 1.64
N ILE A 258 -4.76 32.72 1.46
CA ILE A 258 -4.08 32.04 0.36
C ILE A 258 -5.05 31.60 -0.75
N SER A 259 -6.29 32.07 -0.73
CA SER A 259 -7.23 31.79 -1.81
C SER A 259 -6.68 32.23 -3.16
N GLY A 260 -6.98 31.47 -4.22
CA GLY A 260 -6.61 31.78 -5.59
C GLY A 260 -5.73 30.72 -6.26
N HIS A 261 -5.07 31.14 -7.34
CA HIS A 261 -4.21 30.28 -8.14
C HIS A 261 -2.73 30.44 -7.77
N TRP A 262 -2.02 29.32 -7.75
CA TRP A 262 -0.60 29.29 -7.43
C TRP A 262 0.15 28.42 -8.43
N ASP A 263 1.21 28.97 -9.02
CA ASP A 263 2.17 28.21 -9.81
C ASP A 263 3.20 27.58 -8.87
N LEU A 264 3.23 26.26 -8.82
CA LEU A 264 4.02 25.48 -7.89
C LEU A 264 5.20 24.83 -8.60
N ILE A 265 6.41 25.03 -8.09
CA ILE A 265 7.61 24.30 -8.49
C ILE A 265 7.93 23.31 -7.38
N VAL A 266 7.96 22.03 -7.74
CA VAL A 266 8.37 20.93 -6.85
C VAL A 266 9.76 20.47 -7.25
N LYS A 267 10.69 20.51 -6.31
CA LYS A 267 12.07 20.06 -6.49
C LYS A 267 12.27 18.74 -5.75
N TYR A 268 12.33 17.66 -6.50
CA TYR A 268 12.66 16.33 -6.02
C TYR A 268 14.18 16.16 -5.90
N PHE A 269 14.63 14.97 -5.51
CA PHE A 269 16.05 14.67 -5.36
C PHE A 269 16.84 14.88 -6.66
N SER A 270 16.31 14.41 -7.81
CA SER A 270 17.00 14.42 -9.11
C SER A 270 16.23 15.13 -10.22
N SER A 271 15.06 15.66 -9.95
CA SER A 271 14.19 16.27 -10.96
C SER A 271 13.39 17.44 -10.39
N THR A 272 12.74 18.17 -11.29
CA THR A 272 11.83 19.28 -10.94
C THR A 272 10.58 19.15 -11.80
N SER A 273 9.40 19.36 -11.19
CA SER A 273 8.14 19.45 -11.92
C SER A 273 7.40 20.74 -11.61
N GLN A 274 6.50 21.12 -12.51
CA GLN A 274 5.62 22.28 -12.37
C GLN A 274 4.21 21.79 -12.13
N HIS A 275 3.63 22.22 -11.02
CA HIS A 275 2.25 21.93 -10.66
C HIS A 275 1.46 23.22 -10.52
N GLN A 276 0.16 23.13 -10.32
CA GLN A 276 -0.71 24.24 -10.02
C GLN A 276 -1.56 23.90 -8.81
N LEU A 277 -1.81 24.91 -7.95
CA LEU A 277 -2.79 24.81 -6.89
C LEU A 277 -3.91 25.82 -7.17
N TYR A 278 -5.12 25.37 -6.98
CA TYR A 278 -6.29 26.20 -6.92
C TYR A 278 -6.90 26.09 -5.53
N ILE A 279 -6.85 27.14 -4.74
CA ILE A 279 -7.14 27.14 -3.31
C ILE A 279 -8.34 28.02 -3.02
N GLN A 280 -9.25 27.53 -2.20
CA GLN A 280 -10.30 28.27 -1.52
C GLN A 280 -10.02 28.17 -0.02
N GLN A 281 -10.05 29.30 0.67
CA GLN A 281 -9.85 29.38 2.11
C GLN A 281 -11.09 29.94 2.77
N GLU A 282 -11.55 29.24 3.82
CA GLU A 282 -12.58 29.70 4.74
C GLU A 282 -11.99 29.66 6.16
N ASP A 283 -11.73 30.83 6.74
CA ASP A 283 -11.01 30.99 7.99
C ASP A 283 -9.65 30.27 7.99
N ASN A 284 -9.53 29.22 8.80
CA ASN A 284 -8.33 28.36 8.86
C ASN A 284 -8.35 27.19 7.86
N TRP A 285 -9.49 26.91 7.22
CA TRP A 285 -9.68 25.71 6.43
C TRP A 285 -9.40 25.96 4.96
N ILE A 286 -8.78 24.98 4.33
CA ILE A 286 -8.39 25.01 2.93
C ILE A 286 -9.03 23.83 2.21
N GLU A 287 -9.61 24.14 1.07
CA GLU A 287 -10.00 23.14 0.06
C GLU A 287 -9.58 23.61 -1.33
N GLY A 288 -9.52 22.70 -2.29
CA GLY A 288 -9.18 23.08 -3.64
C GLY A 288 -8.67 21.93 -4.50
N VAL A 289 -7.86 22.26 -5.49
CA VAL A 289 -7.32 21.31 -6.46
C VAL A 289 -5.80 21.47 -6.57
N HIS A 290 -5.11 20.32 -6.53
CA HIS A 290 -3.71 20.19 -6.87
C HIS A 290 -3.61 19.51 -8.24
N GLN A 291 -3.05 20.21 -9.22
CA GLN A 291 -2.86 19.71 -10.57
C GLN A 291 -1.37 19.54 -10.88
N SER A 292 -0.99 18.33 -11.23
CA SER A 292 0.32 18.00 -11.82
C SER A 292 0.19 17.80 -13.33
N ASP A 293 1.30 17.43 -14.00
CA ASP A 293 1.28 17.18 -15.45
C ASP A 293 0.33 16.04 -15.86
N PHE A 294 0.12 15.06 -14.97
CA PHE A 294 -0.60 13.82 -15.29
C PHE A 294 -1.83 13.57 -14.42
N SER A 295 -2.07 14.40 -13.40
CA SER A 295 -3.16 14.16 -12.45
C SER A 295 -3.74 15.45 -11.92
N SER A 296 -5.03 15.41 -11.59
CA SER A 296 -5.73 16.45 -10.85
C SER A 296 -6.35 15.81 -9.62
N GLN A 297 -6.13 16.40 -8.45
CA GLN A 297 -6.51 15.84 -7.16
C GLN A 297 -7.12 16.91 -6.28
N GLU A 298 -7.98 16.48 -5.40
CA GLU A 298 -8.43 17.32 -4.30
C GLU A 298 -7.27 17.65 -3.35
N ILE A 299 -7.24 18.88 -2.86
CA ILE A 299 -6.33 19.31 -1.82
C ILE A 299 -7.14 19.90 -0.67
N VAL A 300 -6.82 19.47 0.54
CA VAL A 300 -7.42 19.97 1.78
C VAL A 300 -6.33 20.34 2.77
N GLY A 301 -6.65 21.18 3.73
CA GLY A 301 -5.67 21.51 4.75
C GLY A 301 -6.04 22.69 5.62
N THR A 302 -5.02 23.29 6.24
CA THR A 302 -5.19 24.40 7.17
C THR A 302 -4.12 25.46 7.02
N VAL A 303 -4.50 26.69 7.38
CA VAL A 303 -3.59 27.81 7.63
C VAL A 303 -3.67 28.18 9.09
N GLU A 304 -2.55 28.27 9.77
CA GLU A 304 -2.43 28.69 11.16
C GLU A 304 -1.38 29.79 11.27
N GLY A 305 -1.82 31.02 11.58
CA GLY A 305 -1.00 32.22 11.39
C GLY A 305 -0.56 32.31 9.92
N ASN A 306 0.72 32.16 9.65
CA ASN A 306 1.30 32.07 8.30
C ASN A 306 1.79 30.67 7.92
N LYS A 307 1.53 29.64 8.74
CA LYS A 307 1.91 28.27 8.48
C LYS A 307 0.80 27.55 7.70
N VAL A 308 1.19 26.82 6.68
CA VAL A 308 0.29 26.07 5.80
C VAL A 308 0.59 24.59 5.92
N LYS A 309 -0.45 23.80 6.14
CA LYS A 309 -0.41 22.35 6.05
C LYS A 309 -1.49 21.90 5.07
N LEU A 310 -1.09 21.29 3.95
CA LEU A 310 -2.02 20.81 2.93
C LEU A 310 -1.76 19.34 2.66
N ARG A 311 -2.82 18.63 2.28
CA ARG A 311 -2.77 17.22 1.90
C ARG A 311 -3.46 17.04 0.56
N SER A 312 -2.79 16.41 -0.38
CA SER A 312 -3.42 15.82 -1.57
C SER A 312 -2.92 14.39 -1.72
N GLN A 313 -3.69 13.55 -2.41
CA GLN A 313 -3.37 12.15 -2.54
C GLN A 313 -3.69 11.65 -3.95
N VAL A 314 -2.67 11.17 -4.65
CA VAL A 314 -2.86 10.44 -5.90
C VAL A 314 -3.29 9.03 -5.55
N ARG A 315 -4.50 8.65 -5.96
CA ARG A 315 -4.93 7.26 -5.94
C ARG A 315 -4.72 6.67 -7.33
N GLN A 316 -3.81 5.73 -7.41
CA GLN A 316 -3.64 4.89 -8.60
C GLN A 316 -3.95 3.44 -8.21
N PRO A 317 -4.37 2.56 -9.15
CA PRO A 317 -4.51 1.16 -8.86
C PRO A 317 -3.21 0.60 -8.27
N GLY A 318 -3.29 0.12 -7.03
CA GLY A 318 -2.16 -0.49 -6.32
C GLY A 318 -1.24 0.45 -5.56
N ASP A 319 -1.36 1.77 -5.68
CA ASP A 319 -0.52 2.71 -4.94
C ASP A 319 -1.23 4.03 -4.63
N SER A 320 -0.75 4.71 -3.61
CA SER A 320 -1.25 6.00 -3.18
C SER A 320 -0.10 6.85 -2.64
N ILE A 321 0.33 7.81 -3.46
CA ILE A 321 1.42 8.72 -3.07
C ILE A 321 0.82 9.93 -2.34
N PRO A 322 1.10 10.09 -1.05
CA PRO A 322 0.67 11.28 -0.32
C PRO A 322 1.54 12.48 -0.70
N PHE A 323 0.91 13.62 -0.90
CA PHE A 323 1.56 14.91 -0.97
C PHE A 323 1.19 15.69 0.30
N LEU A 324 2.04 15.61 1.33
CA LEU A 324 1.85 16.31 2.59
C LEU A 324 2.71 17.56 2.60
N PHE A 325 2.10 18.70 2.31
CA PHE A 325 2.77 19.98 2.26
C PHE A 325 2.89 20.56 3.67
N SER A 326 4.07 21.06 4.00
CA SER A 326 4.34 21.87 5.18
C SER A 326 5.12 23.10 4.75
N GLY A 327 4.52 24.28 4.90
CA GLY A 327 5.13 25.51 4.39
C GLY A 327 4.77 26.75 5.18
N ARG A 328 5.33 27.86 4.73
CA ARG A 328 5.03 29.20 5.25
C ARG A 328 4.70 30.14 4.10
N VAL A 329 3.78 31.04 4.38
CA VAL A 329 3.39 32.12 3.47
C VAL A 329 4.21 33.36 3.79
N SER A 330 4.73 34.00 2.74
CA SER A 330 5.41 35.31 2.80
C SER A 330 5.01 36.09 1.56
N GLY A 331 4.04 37.02 1.73
CA GLY A 331 3.44 37.74 0.62
C GLY A 331 2.80 36.79 -0.41
N ASP A 332 3.20 36.91 -1.66
CA ASP A 332 2.70 36.06 -2.76
C ASP A 332 3.54 34.77 -2.99
N ILE A 333 4.24 34.31 -1.97
CA ILE A 333 5.05 33.10 -2.03
C ILE A 333 4.66 32.18 -0.87
N ILE A 334 4.45 30.90 -1.18
CA ILE A 334 4.40 29.80 -0.20
C ILE A 334 5.62 28.93 -0.45
N SER A 335 6.39 28.64 0.57
CA SER A 335 7.57 27.77 0.44
C SER A 335 7.68 26.79 1.60
N GLY A 336 8.25 25.61 1.33
CA GLY A 336 8.38 24.56 2.32
C GLY A 336 8.75 23.21 1.74
N SER A 337 8.31 22.17 2.41
CA SER A 337 8.58 20.77 2.02
C SER A 337 7.29 20.01 1.74
N ILE A 338 7.40 18.97 0.90
CA ILE A 338 6.35 18.00 0.63
C ILE A 338 6.89 16.64 1.04
N PHE A 339 6.22 15.99 1.97
CA PHE A 339 6.50 14.60 2.30
C PHE A 339 5.72 13.69 1.35
N LEU A 340 6.43 12.75 0.71
CA LEU A 340 5.93 11.86 -0.34
C LEU A 340 5.92 10.40 0.12
N GLY A 341 5.80 10.14 1.41
CA GLY A 341 5.87 8.79 1.96
C GLY A 341 7.25 8.17 1.72
N GLU A 342 7.28 6.98 1.19
CA GLU A 342 8.52 6.24 0.87
C GLU A 342 9.42 6.91 -0.19
N TYR A 343 8.84 7.83 -0.98
CA TYR A 343 9.57 8.58 -2.02
C TYR A 343 10.30 9.82 -1.48
N LEU A 344 10.51 9.90 -0.15
CA LEU A 344 11.27 10.94 0.53
C LEU A 344 10.54 12.30 0.58
N THR A 345 11.32 13.35 0.76
CA THR A 345 10.81 14.71 0.93
C THR A 345 11.30 15.59 -0.23
N ALA A 346 10.37 16.24 -0.91
CA ALA A 346 10.65 17.26 -1.90
C ALA A 346 10.60 18.67 -1.26
N GLN A 347 11.23 19.65 -1.92
CA GLN A 347 11.07 21.07 -1.59
C GLN A 347 10.10 21.72 -2.56
N PHE A 348 9.35 22.70 -2.12
CA PHE A 348 8.46 23.42 -3.01
C PHE A 348 8.51 24.93 -2.83
N THR A 349 8.17 25.62 -3.90
CA THR A 349 7.88 27.05 -3.90
C THR A 349 6.67 27.29 -4.79
N ALA A 350 5.63 27.88 -4.24
CA ALA A 350 4.44 28.30 -4.96
C ALA A 350 4.42 29.83 -5.03
N LYS A 351 4.15 30.37 -6.21
CA LYS A 351 3.95 31.80 -6.43
C LYS A 351 2.52 32.05 -6.82
N ARG A 352 1.92 33.09 -6.26
CA ARG A 352 0.56 33.48 -6.62
C ARG A 352 0.52 33.81 -8.12
N SER A 353 -0.41 33.17 -8.81
CA SER A 353 -0.58 33.30 -10.26
C SER A 353 -1.75 34.20 -10.56
N THR A 354 -1.58 35.10 -11.52
CA THR A 354 -2.70 35.78 -12.14
C THR A 354 -3.23 34.87 -13.25
N TYR A 355 -4.28 34.10 -12.95
CA TYR A 355 -4.89 33.21 -13.92
C TYR A 355 -5.35 34.00 -15.14
N GLN A 356 -4.58 33.89 -16.21
CA GLN A 356 -5.04 34.23 -17.53
C GLN A 356 -5.52 32.94 -18.19
N LYS A 357 -6.80 32.89 -18.57
CA LYS A 357 -7.46 31.77 -19.23
C LYS A 357 -6.90 31.54 -20.65
N LEU A 358 -5.60 31.29 -20.73
CA LEU A 358 -4.94 30.86 -21.96
C LEU A 358 -5.11 29.35 -22.07
N ARG A 359 -6.19 28.91 -22.72
CA ARG A 359 -6.22 27.56 -23.25
C ARG A 359 -5.06 27.42 -24.23
N LYS A 360 -3.94 26.89 -23.76
CA LYS A 360 -2.97 26.32 -24.68
C LYS A 360 -3.68 25.15 -25.37
N PRO A 361 -3.79 25.13 -26.71
CA PRO A 361 -4.30 23.97 -27.38
C PRO A 361 -3.46 22.77 -26.93
N PHE A 362 -4.11 21.73 -26.46
CA PHE A 362 -3.45 20.47 -26.12
C PHE A 362 -2.95 19.88 -27.45
N ALA A 363 -1.67 20.04 -27.72
CA ALA A 363 -1.03 19.34 -28.81
C ALA A 363 -0.85 17.90 -28.34
N ILE A 364 -1.67 16.99 -28.87
CA ILE A 364 -1.42 15.56 -28.73
C ILE A 364 -0.10 15.30 -29.45
N PRO A 365 1.01 14.96 -28.77
CA PRO A 365 2.23 14.57 -29.44
C PRO A 365 1.96 13.20 -30.04
N GLY A 366 2.05 13.08 -31.33
CA GLY A 366 2.03 11.79 -31.95
C GLY A 366 1.08 11.75 -33.13
N GLY A 367 1.63 11.37 -34.28
CA GLY A 367 0.88 10.78 -35.37
C GLY A 367 0.17 9.50 -34.91
N PRO A 368 -0.57 8.85 -35.79
CA PRO A 368 -1.23 7.59 -35.49
C PRO A 368 -0.21 6.61 -34.87
N PRO A 369 -0.62 5.78 -33.90
CA PRO A 369 0.27 4.79 -33.30
C PRO A 369 0.92 4.01 -34.42
N LEU A 370 2.25 3.86 -34.35
CA LEU A 370 2.99 3.04 -35.30
C LEU A 370 2.36 1.66 -35.29
N ALA A 371 1.73 1.29 -36.40
CA ALA A 371 1.30 -0.06 -36.63
C ALA A 371 2.54 -0.94 -36.66
N THR A 372 2.73 -1.73 -35.60
CA THR A 372 3.74 -2.81 -35.55
C THR A 372 3.09 -4.10 -36.00
#